data_ec5bfe5d5c06751a9039f9b541c84399
#
_entry.id   ec5bfe5d5c06751a9039f9b541c84399
#
_cell.length_a   1.000
_cell.length_b   1.000
_cell.length_c   1.000
_cell.angle_alpha   90.00
_cell.angle_beta   90.00
_cell.angle_gamma   90.00
#
_symmetry.space_group_name_H-M   'P 1'
#
loop_
_entity.id
_entity.type
_entity.pdbx_description
1 polymer ?
#
loop_
_entity_poly.entity_id
_entity_poly.type
_entity_poly.pdbx_seq_one_letter_code
_entity_poly.pdbx_strand_id
1 'polypeptide(L)'
;MLIEGDPQRIGGYWLAGRLGAGGQGVVYEAYAEDGRRVAIKVLHGDQVAQLGREAAAAQRVASFCTASIIEARLEGPRPYIVSEYVEGPSLRTAGRIFAGDDLHRLATAIATALTAIHDAGVIHRDLKPDNVLLGPDGPRVIDFGIARTAEMSLTATGVVSGTPTYMAPEVFIGQRADASADVFAWGAVIVFAATGRDPFHAESLGSVMHQVLSATPDLSALPRTLRRLVSSALSKEPAQRPTARELLLALVSGDGALDTARLLAQGGHQAAGIGARGHDPALGTLAEQAYTMLDPAERELVPEVFLRLVTVDEAGELSVRHAELAELVEGRASREVAAVRRILAVFGYLLASQDGGVRLARPALPHAWPRYRRWIESNLDGLAVHRQILTAARRWEAAGRRDGDLFQGSDLENALHWAATARRDITLSPAERDFLAAAAALAGQRARRARLTSLSLGGLLVIALVAGGLAVQQSAVADDRAEQIAGQLTRSEAARLAAAATTARRNDPHQAMLASLAAWRLDHTPATRAALVAS
;
A
#
# COMPACT_ATOMS: atom_id res chain seq x y z
N MET A 1 14.85 -12.13 7.81
CA MET A 1 13.87 -12.27 6.70
C MET A 1 12.48 -12.55 7.27
N LEU A 2 11.42 -12.18 6.54
CA LEU A 2 10.07 -12.66 6.84
C LEU A 2 9.97 -14.14 6.53
N ILE A 3 9.17 -14.88 7.32
CA ILE A 3 8.88 -16.29 7.10
C ILE A 3 7.46 -16.45 6.54
N GLU A 4 7.13 -17.62 6.04
CA GLU A 4 5.78 -17.94 5.59
C GLU A 4 4.77 -17.77 6.74
N GLY A 5 3.68 -17.04 6.47
CA GLY A 5 2.69 -16.67 7.48
C GLY A 5 2.90 -15.29 8.14
N ASP A 6 4.06 -14.63 7.92
CA ASP A 6 4.24 -13.26 8.38
C ASP A 6 3.39 -12.29 7.55
N PRO A 7 2.75 -11.29 8.19
CA PRO A 7 2.05 -10.25 7.45
C PRO A 7 3.04 -9.37 6.68
N GLN A 8 2.60 -8.78 5.58
CA GLN A 8 3.40 -7.79 4.85
C GLN A 8 3.32 -6.40 5.48
N ARG A 9 2.19 -6.11 6.15
CA ARG A 9 1.88 -4.82 6.77
C ARG A 9 1.24 -5.00 8.14
N ILE A 10 1.57 -4.11 9.08
CA ILE A 10 0.93 -3.98 10.39
C ILE A 10 0.60 -2.51 10.60
N GLY A 11 -0.68 -2.16 10.69
CA GLY A 11 -1.10 -0.77 10.71
C GLY A 11 -0.61 0.00 9.47
N GLY A 12 0.01 1.16 9.67
CA GLY A 12 0.65 1.96 8.63
C GLY A 12 2.08 1.56 8.26
N TYR A 13 2.56 0.38 8.69
CA TYR A 13 3.97 0.02 8.59
C TYR A 13 4.20 -1.22 7.72
N TRP A 14 5.16 -1.14 6.82
CA TRP A 14 5.56 -2.22 5.91
C TRP A 14 6.71 -3.03 6.51
N LEU A 15 6.52 -4.34 6.66
CA LEU A 15 7.50 -5.21 7.30
C LEU A 15 8.66 -5.55 6.35
N ALA A 16 9.88 -5.46 6.89
CA ALA A 16 11.11 -5.78 6.17
C ALA A 16 11.73 -7.12 6.61
N GLY A 17 11.61 -7.49 7.87
CA GLY A 17 12.15 -8.73 8.40
C GLY A 17 11.88 -8.93 9.88
N ARG A 18 12.08 -10.14 10.37
CA ARG A 18 12.08 -10.42 11.82
C ARG A 18 13.40 -10.02 12.43
N LEU A 19 13.35 -9.26 13.53
CA LEU A 19 14.49 -8.94 14.40
C LEU A 19 14.64 -9.97 15.53
N GLY A 20 13.50 -10.49 16.03
CA GLY A 20 13.47 -11.49 17.08
C GLY A 20 12.09 -12.09 17.28
N ALA A 21 12.03 -13.24 17.90
CA ALA A 21 10.79 -13.89 18.32
C ALA A 21 10.98 -14.51 19.71
N GLY A 22 10.00 -14.39 20.59
CA GLY A 22 10.04 -14.92 21.95
C GLY A 22 8.65 -15.08 22.55
N GLY A 23 8.59 -15.46 23.82
CA GLY A 23 7.31 -15.71 24.51
C GLY A 23 6.39 -14.50 24.63
N GLN A 24 6.89 -13.29 24.48
CA GLN A 24 6.11 -12.05 24.56
C GLN A 24 5.58 -11.58 23.19
N GLY A 25 6.10 -12.14 22.09
CA GLY A 25 5.72 -11.70 20.74
C GLY A 25 6.85 -11.81 19.73
N VAL A 26 6.61 -11.23 18.58
CA VAL A 26 7.58 -11.14 17.47
C VAL A 26 7.92 -9.69 17.24
N VAL A 27 9.22 -9.41 17.10
CA VAL A 27 9.72 -8.07 16.78
C VAL A 27 10.12 -8.05 15.31
N TYR A 28 9.62 -7.05 14.58
CA TYR A 28 9.88 -6.86 13.17
C TYR A 28 10.62 -5.53 12.91
N GLU A 29 11.53 -5.55 11.97
CA GLU A 29 11.97 -4.36 11.26
C GLU A 29 10.87 -3.94 10.30
N ALA A 30 10.52 -2.65 10.30
CA ALA A 30 9.48 -2.11 9.43
C ALA A 30 9.82 -0.69 8.98
N TYR A 31 9.06 -0.21 8.00
CA TYR A 31 9.18 1.15 7.46
C TYR A 31 7.81 1.81 7.41
N ALA A 32 7.74 3.04 7.89
CA ALA A 32 6.58 3.91 7.75
C ALA A 32 6.45 4.40 6.30
N GLU A 33 5.31 4.99 5.94
CA GLU A 33 5.06 5.54 4.61
C GLU A 33 6.08 6.62 4.20
N ASP A 34 6.54 7.43 5.16
CA ASP A 34 7.60 8.43 4.97
C ASP A 34 9.00 7.82 4.78
N GLY A 35 9.14 6.48 4.91
CA GLY A 35 10.38 5.73 4.79
C GLY A 35 11.20 5.68 6.09
N ARG A 36 10.67 6.14 7.21
CA ARG A 36 11.32 6.02 8.51
C ARG A 36 11.38 4.55 8.96
N ARG A 37 12.59 4.09 9.31
CA ARG A 37 12.85 2.75 9.83
C ARG A 37 12.40 2.66 11.29
N VAL A 38 11.64 1.63 11.64
CA VAL A 38 11.08 1.41 12.97
C VAL A 38 11.18 -0.06 13.38
N ALA A 39 11.09 -0.33 14.68
CA ALA A 39 10.91 -1.68 15.21
C ALA A 39 9.46 -1.83 15.67
N ILE A 40 8.80 -2.94 15.28
CA ILE A 40 7.42 -3.25 15.67
C ILE A 40 7.39 -4.53 16.47
N LYS A 41 6.95 -4.46 17.71
CA LYS A 41 6.71 -5.62 18.56
C LYS A 41 5.24 -5.98 18.54
N VAL A 42 4.91 -7.13 17.94
CA VAL A 42 3.57 -7.73 17.95
C VAL A 42 3.45 -8.59 19.19
N LEU A 43 2.46 -8.32 20.02
CA LEU A 43 2.28 -8.96 21.30
C LEU A 43 1.44 -10.24 21.18
N HIS A 44 1.76 -11.25 21.99
CA HIS A 44 0.97 -12.47 22.14
C HIS A 44 0.13 -12.42 23.42
N GLY A 45 -1.14 -12.87 23.36
CA GLY A 45 -1.97 -13.17 24.52
C GLY A 45 -2.99 -12.09 24.91
N ASP A 46 -3.89 -12.45 25.85
CA ASP A 46 -5.10 -11.71 26.23
C ASP A 46 -4.87 -10.57 27.24
N GLN A 47 -3.62 -10.24 27.60
CA GLN A 47 -3.30 -9.32 28.69
C GLN A 47 -3.21 -7.83 28.30
N VAL A 48 -3.85 -7.45 27.21
CA VAL A 48 -3.68 -6.15 26.56
C VAL A 48 -4.27 -4.97 27.38
N ALA A 49 -5.30 -5.21 28.20
CA ALA A 49 -5.98 -4.13 28.93
C ALA A 49 -5.13 -3.44 30.02
N GLN A 50 -4.14 -4.13 30.60
CA GLN A 50 -3.22 -3.54 31.59
C GLN A 50 -2.07 -2.76 30.92
N LEU A 51 -1.76 -3.08 29.66
CA LEU A 51 -0.62 -2.51 28.93
C LEU A 51 -0.82 -1.05 28.53
N GLY A 52 -2.06 -0.56 28.42
CA GLY A 52 -2.34 0.80 27.94
C GLY A 52 -1.74 1.90 28.81
N ARG A 53 -1.81 1.75 30.15
CA ARG A 53 -1.23 2.73 31.08
C ARG A 53 0.31 2.69 31.08
N GLU A 54 0.88 1.50 31.01
CA GLU A 54 2.34 1.32 30.96
C GLU A 54 2.90 1.84 29.61
N ALA A 55 2.23 1.59 28.49
CA ALA A 55 2.61 2.12 27.18
C ALA A 55 2.55 3.66 27.13
N ALA A 56 1.50 4.27 27.68
CA ALA A 56 1.39 5.73 27.76
C ALA A 56 2.45 6.36 28.68
N ALA A 57 2.85 5.67 29.75
CA ALA A 57 3.96 6.10 30.59
C ALA A 57 5.30 5.96 29.87
N ALA A 58 5.48 4.86 29.16
CA ALA A 58 6.69 4.56 28.40
C ALA A 58 6.94 5.54 27.24
N GLN A 59 5.90 6.09 26.62
CA GLN A 59 6.03 7.14 25.60
C GLN A 59 6.64 8.46 26.15
N ARG A 60 6.60 8.66 27.47
CA ARG A 60 7.18 9.84 28.14
C ARG A 60 8.64 9.66 28.54
N VAL A 61 9.20 8.48 28.35
CA VAL A 61 10.61 8.20 28.68
C VAL A 61 11.52 8.98 27.74
N ALA A 62 12.53 9.64 28.30
CA ALA A 62 13.50 10.39 27.50
C ALA A 62 14.30 9.49 26.55
N SER A 63 14.49 9.94 25.31
CA SER A 63 14.97 9.10 24.19
C SER A 63 16.49 8.97 24.04
N PHE A 64 17.30 9.69 24.80
CA PHE A 64 18.75 9.71 24.56
C PHE A 64 19.51 8.44 24.96
N CYS A 65 18.96 7.62 25.89
CA CYS A 65 19.52 6.30 26.26
C CYS A 65 18.49 5.16 26.10
N THR A 66 17.32 5.44 25.53
CA THR A 66 16.27 4.44 25.29
C THR A 66 15.77 4.53 23.85
N ALA A 67 15.16 3.47 23.31
CA ALA A 67 14.40 3.55 22.07
C ALA A 67 13.03 4.18 22.36
N SER A 68 12.74 5.31 21.71
CA SER A 68 11.47 6.03 21.88
C SER A 68 10.30 5.18 21.38
N ILE A 69 9.20 5.13 22.13
CA ILE A 69 7.95 4.56 21.65
C ILE A 69 7.23 5.59 20.81
N ILE A 70 6.99 5.25 19.55
CA ILE A 70 6.34 6.12 18.55
C ILE A 70 4.82 5.95 18.63
N GLU A 71 4.37 4.70 18.69
CA GLU A 71 2.95 4.34 18.69
C GLU A 71 2.74 3.07 19.50
N ALA A 72 1.62 2.96 20.22
CA ALA A 72 1.17 1.72 20.85
C ALA A 72 -0.30 1.51 20.49
N ARG A 73 -0.58 0.48 19.72
CA ARG A 73 -1.94 0.08 19.38
C ARG A 73 -2.22 -1.26 20.07
N LEU A 74 -2.93 -1.17 21.17
CA LEU A 74 -3.16 -2.31 22.07
C LEU A 74 -4.56 -2.90 21.89
N GLU A 75 -5.44 -2.26 21.16
CA GLU A 75 -6.77 -2.73 20.82
C GLU A 75 -6.78 -3.43 19.47
N GLY A 76 -7.65 -4.45 19.33
CA GLY A 76 -7.81 -5.20 18.08
C GLY A 76 -7.16 -6.58 18.09
N PRO A 77 -7.24 -7.33 16.97
CA PRO A 77 -6.84 -8.74 16.90
C PRO A 77 -5.32 -8.97 16.94
N ARG A 78 -4.53 -7.93 16.70
CA ARG A 78 -3.06 -7.97 16.73
C ARG A 78 -2.53 -6.72 17.43
N PRO A 79 -2.41 -6.72 18.75
CA PRO A 79 -1.83 -5.61 19.48
C PRO A 79 -0.34 -5.48 19.17
N TYR A 80 0.12 -4.23 18.99
CA TYR A 80 1.53 -3.96 18.66
C TYR A 80 2.02 -2.63 19.24
N ILE A 81 3.34 -2.55 19.41
CA ILE A 81 4.06 -1.36 19.83
C ILE A 81 5.11 -1.04 18.78
N VAL A 82 5.16 0.22 18.35
CA VAL A 82 6.15 0.75 17.42
C VAL A 82 7.15 1.59 18.18
N SER A 83 8.42 1.29 18.00
CA SER A 83 9.52 2.07 18.58
C SER A 83 10.53 2.49 17.52
N GLU A 84 11.36 3.46 17.88
CA GLU A 84 12.53 3.84 17.10
C GLU A 84 13.40 2.59 16.82
N TYR A 85 13.84 2.44 15.57
CA TYR A 85 14.82 1.43 15.22
C TYR A 85 16.21 1.91 15.64
N VAL A 86 16.84 1.18 16.54
CA VAL A 86 18.21 1.45 17.00
C VAL A 86 19.17 0.58 16.21
N GLU A 87 20.05 1.21 15.45
CA GLU A 87 21.08 0.52 14.67
C GLU A 87 22.18 0.01 15.62
N GLY A 88 22.69 -1.17 15.32
CA GLY A 88 23.82 -1.77 16.03
C GLY A 88 23.50 -3.11 16.69
N PRO A 89 24.54 -3.88 17.04
CA PRO A 89 24.41 -5.17 17.71
C PRO A 89 23.97 -5.00 19.16
N SER A 90 23.33 -6.04 19.72
CA SER A 90 23.13 -6.10 21.16
C SER A 90 24.48 -6.29 21.88
N LEU A 91 24.51 -5.95 23.16
CA LEU A 91 25.68 -6.16 24.00
C LEU A 91 26.11 -7.65 24.01
N ARG A 92 25.14 -8.56 23.89
CA ARG A 92 25.41 -10.00 23.76
C ARG A 92 26.06 -10.35 22.41
N THR A 93 25.47 -9.89 21.32
CA THR A 93 25.94 -10.24 19.97
C THR A 93 27.22 -9.52 19.56
N ALA A 94 27.53 -8.40 20.21
CA ALA A 94 28.78 -7.66 19.97
C ALA A 94 30.03 -8.48 20.33
N GLY A 95 29.93 -9.48 21.20
CA GLY A 95 31.04 -10.40 21.56
C GLY A 95 32.27 -9.68 22.11
N ARG A 96 32.11 -8.45 22.59
CA ARG A 96 33.20 -7.57 23.07
C ARG A 96 33.21 -7.53 24.60
N ILE A 97 34.39 -7.63 25.20
CA ILE A 97 34.62 -7.36 26.61
C ILE A 97 34.91 -5.87 26.79
N PHE A 98 34.24 -5.25 27.77
CA PHE A 98 34.39 -3.84 28.11
C PHE A 98 35.29 -3.71 29.35
N ALA A 99 36.19 -2.74 29.34
CA ALA A 99 37.09 -2.47 30.48
C ALA A 99 37.33 -0.95 30.61
N GLY A 100 37.85 -0.53 31.74
CA GLY A 100 38.19 0.87 32.01
C GLY A 100 37.06 1.85 31.75
N ASP A 101 37.35 2.91 30.99
CA ASP A 101 36.41 3.99 30.70
C ASP A 101 35.22 3.51 29.85
N ASP A 102 35.42 2.56 28.94
CA ASP A 102 34.33 2.03 28.11
C ASP A 102 33.29 1.31 28.96
N LEU A 103 33.76 0.50 29.97
CA LEU A 103 32.86 -0.15 30.90
C LEU A 103 32.12 0.87 31.78
N HIS A 104 32.83 1.92 32.23
CA HIS A 104 32.23 2.97 33.02
C HIS A 104 31.14 3.74 32.23
N ARG A 105 31.42 4.08 30.98
CA ARG A 105 30.44 4.73 30.07
C ARG A 105 29.21 3.85 29.85
N LEU A 106 29.42 2.55 29.60
CA LEU A 106 28.30 1.60 29.43
C LEU A 106 27.44 1.54 30.68
N ALA A 107 28.08 1.46 31.87
CA ALA A 107 27.39 1.44 33.15
C ALA A 107 26.57 2.71 33.38
N THR A 108 27.15 3.87 33.01
CA THR A 108 26.49 5.19 33.08
C THR A 108 25.31 5.25 32.13
N ALA A 109 25.46 4.80 30.88
CA ALA A 109 24.39 4.81 29.87
C ALA A 109 23.17 4.01 30.34
N ILE A 110 23.39 2.80 30.85
CA ILE A 110 22.29 1.94 31.33
C ILE A 110 21.65 2.52 32.61
N ALA A 111 22.43 3.07 33.53
CA ALA A 111 21.91 3.75 34.74
C ALA A 111 21.09 4.99 34.37
N THR A 112 21.51 5.76 33.33
CA THR A 112 20.78 6.91 32.79
C THR A 112 19.44 6.46 32.23
N ALA A 113 19.43 5.37 31.42
CA ALA A 113 18.21 4.81 30.87
C ALA A 113 17.24 4.36 31.95
N LEU A 114 17.73 3.62 32.97
CA LEU A 114 16.91 3.17 34.10
C LEU A 114 16.34 4.34 34.91
N THR A 115 17.13 5.39 35.11
CA THR A 115 16.65 6.60 35.80
C THR A 115 15.51 7.23 35.04
N ALA A 116 15.64 7.40 33.72
CA ALA A 116 14.58 7.97 32.88
C ALA A 116 13.31 7.09 32.87
N ILE A 117 13.47 5.77 32.83
CA ILE A 117 12.37 4.79 32.86
C ILE A 117 11.63 4.87 34.19
N HIS A 118 12.36 4.84 35.33
CA HIS A 118 11.79 4.88 36.68
C HIS A 118 11.14 6.22 36.99
N ASP A 119 11.71 7.35 36.54
CA ASP A 119 11.14 8.70 36.70
C ASP A 119 9.81 8.86 35.91
N ALA A 120 9.64 8.10 34.82
CA ALA A 120 8.37 8.02 34.09
C ALA A 120 7.34 7.10 34.77
N GLY A 121 7.69 6.43 35.89
CA GLY A 121 6.84 5.49 36.61
C GLY A 121 6.77 4.11 35.97
N VAL A 122 7.72 3.77 35.11
CA VAL A 122 7.83 2.46 34.41
C VAL A 122 8.95 1.64 35.04
N ILE A 123 8.82 0.32 35.02
CA ILE A 123 9.85 -0.65 35.46
C ILE A 123 10.22 -1.48 34.23
N HIS A 124 11.53 -1.70 33.99
CA HIS A 124 12.00 -2.41 32.80
C HIS A 124 11.66 -3.91 32.81
N ARG A 125 11.83 -4.56 33.94
CA ARG A 125 11.50 -5.99 34.25
C ARG A 125 12.21 -7.05 33.39
N ASP A 126 12.91 -6.71 32.33
CA ASP A 126 13.64 -7.64 31.43
C ASP A 126 14.98 -7.08 30.96
N LEU A 127 15.68 -6.32 31.83
CA LEU A 127 17.01 -5.83 31.51
C LEU A 127 18.01 -6.99 31.40
N LYS A 128 18.64 -7.11 30.25
CA LYS A 128 19.63 -8.12 29.89
C LYS A 128 20.51 -7.65 28.75
N PRO A 129 21.66 -8.30 28.46
CA PRO A 129 22.56 -7.90 27.38
C PRO A 129 21.93 -7.86 25.99
N ASP A 130 20.88 -8.66 25.77
CA ASP A 130 20.14 -8.66 24.50
C ASP A 130 19.32 -7.39 24.30
N ASN A 131 18.91 -6.74 25.40
CA ASN A 131 18.10 -5.52 25.40
C ASN A 131 18.93 -4.23 25.56
N VAL A 132 20.26 -4.31 25.41
CA VAL A 132 21.17 -3.17 25.36
C VAL A 132 21.83 -3.15 23.98
N LEU A 133 21.42 -2.23 23.12
CA LEU A 133 21.98 -2.07 21.78
C LEU A 133 23.13 -1.05 21.79
N LEU A 134 24.19 -1.36 21.05
CA LEU A 134 25.37 -0.50 20.90
C LEU A 134 25.20 0.36 19.65
N GLY A 135 24.35 1.39 19.75
CA GLY A 135 24.08 2.29 18.64
C GLY A 135 25.26 3.21 18.28
N PRO A 136 25.24 3.88 17.10
CA PRO A 136 26.31 4.78 16.67
C PRO A 136 26.52 5.95 17.63
N ASP A 137 25.44 6.42 18.28
CA ASP A 137 25.47 7.54 19.23
C ASP A 137 25.68 7.10 20.69
N GLY A 138 25.84 5.79 20.93
CA GLY A 138 26.04 5.19 22.24
C GLY A 138 25.06 4.06 22.57
N PRO A 139 25.23 3.43 23.77
CA PRO A 139 24.35 2.36 24.21
C PRO A 139 22.91 2.83 24.42
N ARG A 140 21.95 2.04 23.97
CA ARG A 140 20.51 2.29 24.17
C ARG A 140 19.81 1.06 24.74
N VAL A 141 18.99 1.27 25.74
CA VAL A 141 18.15 0.24 26.34
C VAL A 141 16.84 0.15 25.57
N ILE A 142 16.49 -1.05 25.16
CA ILE A 142 15.29 -1.34 24.39
C ILE A 142 14.34 -2.27 25.15
N ASP A 143 13.10 -2.40 24.67
CA ASP A 143 12.13 -3.41 25.13
C ASP A 143 11.79 -3.34 26.64
N PHE A 144 11.72 -2.15 27.24
CA PHE A 144 11.32 -2.02 28.63
C PHE A 144 9.85 -2.42 28.82
N GLY A 145 9.65 -3.26 29.74
CA GLY A 145 8.60 -3.98 30.45
C GLY A 145 7.13 -3.87 30.14
N ILE A 146 6.72 -3.26 29.02
CA ILE A 146 5.30 -3.07 28.68
C ILE A 146 4.54 -4.40 28.55
N ALA A 147 5.23 -5.51 28.26
CA ALA A 147 4.60 -6.80 28.00
C ALA A 147 4.71 -7.82 29.16
N ARG A 148 5.28 -7.45 30.29
CA ARG A 148 5.41 -8.33 31.44
C ARG A 148 4.49 -7.91 32.60
N THR A 149 3.27 -8.42 32.59
CA THR A 149 2.38 -8.33 33.75
C THR A 149 2.87 -9.19 34.90
N ALA A 150 2.44 -8.87 36.16
CA ALA A 150 2.89 -9.43 37.42
C ALA A 150 2.72 -10.96 37.58
N GLU A 151 2.14 -11.65 36.61
CA GLU A 151 1.92 -13.09 36.62
C GLU A 151 2.96 -13.83 35.76
N MET A 152 4.25 -13.66 36.06
CA MET A 152 5.18 -14.73 35.76
C MET A 152 5.04 -15.80 36.86
N SER A 153 3.91 -16.46 36.88
CA SER A 153 3.79 -17.78 37.46
C SER A 153 4.76 -18.69 36.73
N LEU A 154 5.52 -19.45 37.45
CA LEU A 154 6.08 -20.71 36.97
C LEU A 154 4.95 -21.37 36.19
N THR A 155 5.02 -21.36 34.86
CA THR A 155 3.99 -22.03 34.07
C THR A 155 3.95 -23.47 34.56
N ALA A 156 2.75 -24.06 34.65
CA ALA A 156 2.53 -25.43 35.07
C ALA A 156 3.39 -26.48 34.32
N THR A 157 4.12 -26.06 33.31
CA THR A 157 5.04 -26.83 32.48
C THR A 157 6.52 -26.67 32.86
N GLY A 158 6.85 -25.88 33.91
CA GLY A 158 8.25 -25.74 34.40
C GLY A 158 9.18 -24.96 33.47
N VAL A 159 8.65 -24.34 32.40
CA VAL A 159 9.45 -23.52 31.44
C VAL A 159 9.44 -22.07 31.90
N VAL A 160 10.58 -21.58 32.40
CA VAL A 160 10.79 -20.16 32.67
C VAL A 160 10.98 -19.41 31.34
N SER A 161 10.04 -18.56 31.01
CA SER A 161 10.18 -17.69 29.84
C SER A 161 11.13 -16.53 30.18
N GLY A 162 12.33 -16.53 29.61
CA GLY A 162 13.35 -15.48 29.76
C GLY A 162 14.73 -16.06 30.06
N THR A 163 15.74 -15.19 30.14
CA THR A 163 17.10 -15.57 30.57
C THR A 163 17.20 -15.39 32.09
N PRO A 164 17.08 -16.43 32.88
CA PRO A 164 16.91 -16.35 34.34
C PRO A 164 18.14 -15.75 35.05
N THR A 165 19.31 -15.78 34.44
CA THR A 165 20.59 -15.29 34.97
C THR A 165 20.65 -13.79 35.30
N TYR A 166 19.66 -12.99 34.83
CA TYR A 166 19.55 -11.55 35.09
C TYR A 166 18.36 -11.18 35.97
N MET A 167 17.56 -12.18 36.35
CA MET A 167 16.38 -12.00 37.20
C MET A 167 16.77 -11.81 38.65
N ALA A 168 16.14 -10.85 39.32
CA ALA A 168 16.40 -10.57 40.73
C ALA A 168 15.85 -11.67 41.65
N PRO A 169 16.48 -11.91 42.83
CA PRO A 169 16.09 -12.96 43.80
C PRO A 169 14.61 -12.95 44.16
N GLU A 170 14.05 -11.80 44.47
CA GLU A 170 12.64 -11.63 44.87
C GLU A 170 11.67 -12.05 43.77
N VAL A 171 12.05 -11.90 42.51
CA VAL A 171 11.21 -12.31 41.39
C VAL A 171 11.17 -13.82 41.24
N PHE A 172 12.28 -14.51 41.52
CA PHE A 172 12.30 -15.99 41.56
C PHE A 172 11.42 -16.60 42.66
N ILE A 173 11.27 -15.90 43.79
CA ILE A 173 10.39 -16.36 44.86
C ILE A 173 8.94 -15.88 44.70
N GLY A 174 8.59 -15.35 43.52
CA GLY A 174 7.23 -14.99 43.19
C GLY A 174 6.76 -13.61 43.68
N GLN A 175 7.68 -12.77 44.18
CA GLN A 175 7.36 -11.39 44.53
C GLN A 175 7.26 -10.52 43.28
N ARG A 176 6.48 -9.46 43.39
CA ARG A 176 6.34 -8.49 42.31
C ARG A 176 7.64 -7.73 42.07
N ALA A 177 8.12 -7.70 40.83
CA ALA A 177 9.26 -6.89 40.44
C ALA A 177 8.95 -5.40 40.66
N ASP A 178 9.86 -4.69 41.30
CA ASP A 178 9.86 -3.23 41.43
C ASP A 178 11.13 -2.63 40.78
N ALA A 179 11.37 -1.35 40.97
CA ALA A 179 12.53 -0.65 40.39
C ALA A 179 13.87 -1.23 40.89
N SER A 180 13.91 -1.84 42.09
CA SER A 180 15.12 -2.46 42.64
C SER A 180 15.51 -3.75 41.91
N ALA A 181 14.56 -4.42 41.26
CA ALA A 181 14.84 -5.59 40.42
C ALA A 181 15.62 -5.20 39.15
N ASP A 182 15.34 -4.05 38.55
CA ASP A 182 16.10 -3.51 37.41
C ASP A 182 17.53 -3.13 37.80
N VAL A 183 17.71 -2.64 39.02
CA VAL A 183 19.05 -2.33 39.59
C VAL A 183 19.88 -3.59 39.76
N PHE A 184 19.29 -4.69 40.25
CA PHE A 184 19.94 -5.99 40.27
C PHE A 184 20.36 -6.44 38.87
N ALA A 185 19.45 -6.35 37.91
CA ALA A 185 19.72 -6.69 36.50
C ALA A 185 20.82 -5.81 35.90
N TRP A 186 20.86 -4.49 36.24
CA TRP A 186 21.97 -3.60 35.86
C TRP A 186 23.31 -4.15 36.35
N GLY A 187 23.42 -4.56 37.63
CA GLY A 187 24.63 -5.13 38.17
C GLY A 187 25.06 -6.39 37.42
N ALA A 188 24.11 -7.28 37.12
CA ALA A 188 24.35 -8.52 36.36
C ALA A 188 24.82 -8.21 34.90
N VAL A 189 24.23 -7.22 34.21
CA VAL A 189 24.64 -6.80 32.87
C VAL A 189 26.06 -6.22 32.88
N ILE A 190 26.44 -5.45 33.91
CA ILE A 190 27.79 -4.89 33.98
C ILE A 190 28.84 -5.99 34.23
N VAL A 191 28.51 -7.02 35.02
CA VAL A 191 29.39 -8.21 35.15
C VAL A 191 29.56 -8.93 33.82
N PHE A 192 28.47 -9.15 33.09
CA PHE A 192 28.52 -9.72 31.72
C PHE A 192 29.39 -8.88 30.79
N ALA A 193 29.21 -7.57 30.78
CA ALA A 193 29.98 -6.66 29.91
C ALA A 193 31.48 -6.74 30.21
N ALA A 194 31.86 -6.90 31.46
CA ALA A 194 33.25 -6.99 31.89
C ALA A 194 33.89 -8.38 31.67
N THR A 195 33.10 -9.44 31.61
CA THR A 195 33.62 -10.83 31.58
C THR A 195 33.26 -11.58 30.28
N GLY A 196 32.24 -11.14 29.55
CA GLY A 196 31.66 -11.90 28.45
C GLY A 196 30.89 -13.15 28.88
N ARG A 197 30.65 -13.34 30.18
CA ARG A 197 29.98 -14.51 30.77
C ARG A 197 28.79 -14.09 31.61
N ASP A 198 27.75 -14.92 31.59
CA ASP A 198 26.60 -14.72 32.45
C ASP A 198 27.01 -14.82 33.94
N PRO A 199 26.62 -13.86 34.80
CA PRO A 199 27.11 -13.78 36.19
C PRO A 199 26.69 -14.97 37.07
N PHE A 200 25.55 -15.59 36.75
CA PHE A 200 24.99 -16.73 37.47
C PHE A 200 24.79 -17.92 36.52
N HIS A 201 25.87 -18.40 35.93
CA HIS A 201 25.84 -19.49 34.95
C HIS A 201 25.82 -20.86 35.62
N ALA A 202 24.88 -21.71 35.23
CA ALA A 202 24.81 -23.10 35.64
C ALA A 202 24.09 -23.95 34.58
N GLU A 203 24.29 -25.28 34.61
CA GLU A 203 23.73 -26.22 33.64
C GLU A 203 22.22 -26.44 33.76
N SER A 204 21.63 -26.16 34.92
CA SER A 204 20.20 -26.32 35.16
C SER A 204 19.55 -25.06 35.72
N LEU A 205 18.25 -24.88 35.42
CA LEU A 205 17.47 -23.76 35.96
C LEU A 205 17.50 -23.71 37.49
N GLY A 206 17.39 -24.86 38.16
CA GLY A 206 17.46 -24.94 39.64
C GLY A 206 18.81 -24.49 40.17
N SER A 207 19.92 -24.81 39.48
CA SER A 207 21.26 -24.37 39.86
C SER A 207 21.45 -22.86 39.60
N VAL A 208 20.91 -22.31 38.50
CA VAL A 208 20.89 -20.85 38.26
C VAL A 208 20.12 -20.15 39.38
N MET A 209 18.92 -20.64 39.70
CA MET A 209 18.08 -20.11 40.78
C MET A 209 18.83 -20.13 42.12
N HIS A 210 19.48 -21.24 42.46
CA HIS A 210 20.29 -21.33 43.67
C HIS A 210 21.42 -20.29 43.67
N GLN A 211 22.15 -20.14 42.58
CA GLN A 211 23.20 -19.12 42.47
C GLN A 211 22.66 -17.69 42.62
N VAL A 212 21.54 -17.35 41.96
CA VAL A 212 20.94 -16.03 42.09
C VAL A 212 20.51 -15.75 43.54
N LEU A 213 19.95 -16.74 44.23
CA LEU A 213 19.46 -16.57 45.59
C LEU A 213 20.58 -16.50 46.63
N SER A 214 21.70 -17.22 46.44
CA SER A 214 22.70 -17.43 47.51
C SER A 214 24.13 -17.02 47.14
N ALA A 215 24.53 -17.08 45.86
CA ALA A 215 25.90 -16.82 45.46
C ALA A 215 26.16 -15.35 45.13
N THR A 216 27.38 -14.89 45.33
CA THR A 216 27.89 -13.60 44.83
C THR A 216 28.77 -13.89 43.62
N PRO A 217 28.54 -13.24 42.47
CA PRO A 217 29.38 -13.44 41.29
C PRO A 217 30.79 -12.88 41.50
N ASP A 218 31.76 -13.38 40.74
CA ASP A 218 33.12 -12.82 40.74
C ASP A 218 33.13 -11.40 40.14
N LEU A 219 33.55 -10.45 40.94
CA LEU A 219 33.65 -9.03 40.58
C LEU A 219 35.10 -8.58 40.34
N SER A 220 36.07 -9.53 40.29
CA SER A 220 37.50 -9.21 40.17
C SER A 220 37.86 -8.46 38.89
N ALA A 221 37.14 -8.70 37.80
CA ALA A 221 37.30 -8.02 36.51
C ALA A 221 36.88 -6.54 36.54
N LEU A 222 36.13 -6.10 37.54
CA LEU A 222 35.63 -4.73 37.64
C LEU A 222 36.65 -3.77 38.28
N PRO A 223 36.79 -2.53 37.76
CA PRO A 223 37.49 -1.45 38.45
C PRO A 223 36.93 -1.22 39.87
N ARG A 224 37.77 -0.79 40.78
CA ARG A 224 37.39 -0.64 42.22
C ARG A 224 36.13 0.21 42.43
N THR A 225 35.98 1.28 41.65
CA THR A 225 34.82 2.18 41.73
C THR A 225 33.53 1.47 41.33
N LEU A 226 33.51 0.78 40.16
CA LEU A 226 32.37 0.02 39.70
C LEU A 226 32.08 -1.19 40.56
N ARG A 227 33.11 -1.86 41.09
CA ARG A 227 32.96 -3.05 41.93
C ARG A 227 32.06 -2.80 43.15
N ARG A 228 32.22 -1.65 43.80
CA ARG A 228 31.38 -1.28 44.97
C ARG A 228 29.93 -1.09 44.57
N LEU A 229 29.67 -0.34 43.47
CA LEU A 229 28.32 -0.08 42.98
C LEU A 229 27.63 -1.37 42.53
N VAL A 230 28.35 -2.20 41.77
CA VAL A 230 27.82 -3.49 41.29
C VAL A 230 27.57 -4.43 42.48
N SER A 231 28.46 -4.46 43.48
CA SER A 231 28.25 -5.27 44.70
C SER A 231 26.98 -4.86 45.44
N SER A 232 26.74 -3.55 45.62
CA SER A 232 25.51 -3.03 46.23
C SER A 232 24.26 -3.34 45.39
N ALA A 233 24.36 -3.16 44.07
CA ALA A 233 23.26 -3.47 43.16
C ALA A 233 22.85 -4.97 43.17
N LEU A 234 23.83 -5.88 43.36
CA LEU A 234 23.63 -7.33 43.44
C LEU A 234 23.28 -7.84 44.83
N SER A 235 22.96 -6.92 45.80
CA SER A 235 22.44 -7.34 47.10
C SER A 235 21.21 -8.22 46.96
N LYS A 236 21.12 -9.29 47.78
CA LYS A 236 19.96 -10.18 47.75
C LYS A 236 18.71 -9.52 48.31
N GLU A 237 18.89 -8.60 49.26
CA GLU A 237 17.82 -7.80 49.84
C GLU A 237 17.53 -6.57 48.99
N PRO A 238 16.33 -6.41 48.41
CA PRO A 238 15.97 -5.29 47.55
C PRO A 238 16.18 -3.91 48.20
N ALA A 239 15.86 -3.79 49.50
CA ALA A 239 16.00 -2.54 50.28
C ALA A 239 17.44 -2.07 50.47
N GLN A 240 18.44 -2.93 50.27
CA GLN A 240 19.87 -2.58 50.35
C GLN A 240 20.46 -2.12 49.03
N ARG A 241 19.70 -2.24 47.94
CA ARG A 241 20.13 -1.79 46.60
C ARG A 241 19.95 -0.28 46.48
N PRO A 242 20.87 0.43 45.83
CA PRO A 242 20.66 1.84 45.51
C PRO A 242 19.54 1.96 44.46
N THR A 243 18.92 3.13 44.40
CA THR A 243 18.05 3.49 43.29
C THR A 243 18.84 3.72 42.00
N ALA A 244 18.21 3.64 40.84
CA ALA A 244 18.87 3.97 39.55
C ALA A 244 19.45 5.38 39.54
N ARG A 245 18.77 6.34 40.19
CA ARG A 245 19.23 7.73 40.34
C ARG A 245 20.48 7.83 41.22
N GLU A 246 20.55 7.10 42.33
CA GLU A 246 21.74 7.05 43.20
C GLU A 246 22.93 6.39 42.49
N LEU A 247 22.68 5.33 41.69
CA LEU A 247 23.72 4.75 40.83
C LEU A 247 24.26 5.77 39.83
N LEU A 248 23.35 6.47 39.14
CA LEU A 248 23.74 7.46 38.17
C LEU A 248 24.53 8.60 38.80
N LEU A 249 24.07 9.12 39.94
CA LEU A 249 24.80 10.14 40.70
C LEU A 249 26.22 9.65 41.08
N ALA A 250 26.36 8.43 41.57
CA ALA A 250 27.66 7.86 41.95
C ALA A 250 28.61 7.65 40.73
N LEU A 251 28.04 7.45 39.55
CA LEU A 251 28.81 7.27 38.29
C LEU A 251 29.24 8.61 37.68
N VAL A 252 28.41 9.65 37.80
CA VAL A 252 28.58 10.94 37.08
C VAL A 252 29.23 12.00 37.95
N SER A 253 28.98 11.98 39.30
CA SER A 253 29.40 13.05 40.19
C SER A 253 30.57 12.66 41.07
N GLY A 254 31.56 13.61 41.06
CA GLY A 254 32.15 13.87 42.33
C GLY A 254 31.28 14.78 43.19
N ASP A 255 30.67 14.88 44.04
CA ASP A 255 30.06 15.81 45.02
C ASP A 255 29.19 16.95 44.52
N GLY A 256 27.97 16.74 44.13
CA GLY A 256 27.01 17.83 43.90
C GLY A 256 25.57 17.35 43.63
N ALA A 257 24.60 17.99 44.31
CA ALA A 257 23.17 17.77 44.02
C ALA A 257 22.83 18.33 42.65
N LEU A 258 22.63 17.45 41.66
CA LEU A 258 22.21 17.84 40.32
C LEU A 258 20.70 17.70 40.16
N ASP A 259 20.08 18.65 39.46
CA ASP A 259 18.70 18.53 38.97
C ASP A 259 18.58 17.29 38.00
N THR A 260 17.44 16.61 38.01
CA THR A 260 17.21 15.39 37.23
C THR A 260 17.50 15.58 35.74
N ALA A 261 17.05 16.70 35.15
CA ALA A 261 17.27 16.97 33.74
C ALA A 261 18.77 17.12 33.39
N ARG A 262 19.53 17.81 34.25
CA ARG A 262 20.99 17.97 34.09
C ARG A 262 21.73 16.65 34.31
N LEU A 263 21.31 15.86 35.30
CA LEU A 263 21.89 14.55 35.56
C LEU A 263 21.71 13.60 34.39
N LEU A 264 20.50 13.54 33.80
CA LEU A 264 20.22 12.74 32.63
C LEU A 264 20.99 13.21 31.39
N ALA A 265 21.06 14.54 31.16
CA ALA A 265 21.84 15.09 30.06
C ALA A 265 23.35 14.77 30.19
N GLN A 266 23.91 14.90 31.38
CA GLN A 266 25.31 14.59 31.65
C GLN A 266 25.60 13.10 31.51
N GLY A 267 24.69 12.22 31.98
CA GLY A 267 24.78 10.78 31.77
C GLY A 267 24.73 10.39 30.30
N GLY A 268 23.84 11.02 29.52
CA GLY A 268 23.77 10.84 28.06
C GLY A 268 25.05 11.30 27.33
N HIS A 269 25.62 12.42 27.71
CA HIS A 269 26.91 12.88 27.16
C HIS A 269 28.06 11.92 27.48
N GLN A 270 28.12 11.40 28.69
CA GLN A 270 29.16 10.45 29.06
C GLN A 270 29.00 9.09 28.36
N ALA A 271 27.78 8.70 28.00
CA ALA A 271 27.47 7.48 27.27
C ALA A 271 27.89 7.53 25.79
N ALA A 272 28.03 8.71 25.22
CA ALA A 272 28.39 8.87 23.82
C ALA A 272 29.79 8.29 23.51
N GLY A 273 29.94 7.69 22.32
CA GLY A 273 31.22 7.21 21.81
C GLY A 273 31.51 5.71 22.03
N ILE A 274 30.61 4.93 22.63
CA ILE A 274 30.75 3.46 22.75
C ILE A 274 30.05 2.73 21.57
N GLY A 275 29.61 3.44 20.56
CA GLY A 275 28.92 2.84 19.44
C GLY A 275 29.75 1.79 18.70
N ALA A 276 29.20 0.62 18.43
CA ALA A 276 29.70 -0.24 17.38
C ALA A 276 29.24 0.33 16.04
N ARG A 277 30.14 0.41 15.06
CA ARG A 277 29.72 0.66 13.67
C ARG A 277 28.89 -0.55 13.24
N GLY A 278 27.59 -0.43 13.33
CA GLY A 278 26.67 -1.50 12.98
C GLY A 278 26.76 -1.83 11.50
N HIS A 279 26.89 -3.11 11.19
CA HIS A 279 26.89 -3.66 9.83
C HIS A 279 25.46 -4.11 9.46
N ASP A 280 24.44 -3.32 9.77
CA ASP A 280 23.06 -3.59 9.33
C ASP A 280 22.52 -2.36 8.59
N PRO A 281 22.98 -2.15 7.33
CA PRO A 281 22.59 -0.99 6.57
C PRO A 281 21.08 -1.03 6.30
N ALA A 282 20.44 0.14 6.40
CA ALA A 282 19.04 0.30 6.08
C ALA A 282 18.74 -0.24 4.67
N LEU A 283 17.57 -0.83 4.49
CA LEU A 283 17.15 -1.46 3.24
C LEU A 283 17.32 -0.54 2.02
N GLY A 284 17.02 0.76 2.18
CA GLY A 284 17.24 1.77 1.15
C GLY A 284 18.70 2.00 0.80
N THR A 285 19.61 1.91 1.78
CA THR A 285 21.06 2.02 1.55
C THR A 285 21.58 0.85 0.73
N LEU A 286 21.13 -0.37 1.04
CA LEU A 286 21.46 -1.57 0.28
C LEU A 286 20.97 -1.46 -1.17
N ALA A 287 19.74 -0.98 -1.38
CA ALA A 287 19.20 -0.78 -2.72
C ALA A 287 19.97 0.30 -3.51
N GLU A 288 20.38 1.39 -2.86
CA GLU A 288 21.16 2.44 -3.49
C GLU A 288 22.58 1.95 -3.85
N GLN A 289 23.21 1.12 -3.01
CA GLN A 289 24.49 0.48 -3.33
C GLN A 289 24.34 -0.42 -4.56
N ALA A 290 23.31 -1.28 -4.63
CA ALA A 290 23.03 -2.11 -5.79
C ALA A 290 22.83 -1.27 -7.06
N TYR A 291 22.07 -0.18 -6.97
CA TYR A 291 21.83 0.75 -8.07
C TYR A 291 23.13 1.38 -8.58
N THR A 292 24.05 1.75 -7.69
CA THR A 292 25.35 2.34 -8.08
C THR A 292 26.30 1.35 -8.74
N MET A 293 26.11 0.04 -8.54
CA MET A 293 26.91 -1.02 -9.19
C MET A 293 26.54 -1.25 -10.67
N LEU A 294 25.41 -0.70 -11.12
CA LEU A 294 24.94 -0.81 -12.50
C LEU A 294 25.58 0.28 -13.38
N ASP A 295 25.72 -0.01 -14.67
CA ASP A 295 26.13 1.00 -15.64
C ASP A 295 24.98 2.00 -15.95
N PRO A 296 25.25 3.16 -16.59
CA PRO A 296 24.23 4.15 -16.88
C PRO A 296 23.05 3.62 -17.71
N ALA A 297 23.29 2.75 -18.69
CA ALA A 297 22.24 2.19 -19.54
C ALA A 297 21.37 1.18 -18.78
N GLU A 298 21.99 0.38 -17.88
CA GLU A 298 21.26 -0.52 -16.99
C GLU A 298 20.41 0.25 -15.99
N ARG A 299 20.91 1.38 -15.45
CA ARG A 299 20.17 2.23 -14.51
C ARG A 299 18.88 2.82 -15.10
N GLU A 300 18.87 3.14 -16.39
CA GLU A 300 17.68 3.62 -17.09
C GLU A 300 16.56 2.58 -17.12
N LEU A 301 16.88 1.29 -17.10
CA LEU A 301 15.91 0.19 -17.11
C LEU A 301 15.42 -0.21 -15.70
N VAL A 302 16.09 0.22 -14.63
CA VAL A 302 15.69 -0.14 -13.25
C VAL A 302 14.27 0.29 -12.92
N PRO A 303 13.82 1.54 -13.23
CA PRO A 303 12.43 1.96 -12.98
C PRO A 303 11.43 1.03 -13.66
N GLU A 304 11.67 0.66 -14.92
CA GLU A 304 10.79 -0.22 -15.70
C GLU A 304 10.64 -1.61 -15.08
N VAL A 305 11.73 -2.17 -14.54
CA VAL A 305 11.72 -3.47 -13.87
C VAL A 305 11.00 -3.38 -12.54
N PHE A 306 11.34 -2.39 -11.72
CA PHE A 306 10.82 -2.28 -10.34
C PHE A 306 9.35 -1.85 -10.28
N LEU A 307 8.89 -0.97 -11.17
CA LEU A 307 7.48 -0.58 -11.26
C LEU A 307 6.56 -1.75 -11.65
N ARG A 308 7.11 -2.80 -12.29
CA ARG A 308 6.36 -4.03 -12.54
C ARG A 308 6.23 -4.94 -11.33
N LEU A 309 6.97 -4.70 -10.24
CA LEU A 309 6.91 -5.47 -9.00
C LEU A 309 5.92 -4.89 -7.98
N VAL A 310 5.27 -3.80 -8.31
CA VAL A 310 4.26 -3.14 -7.48
C VAL A 310 2.98 -2.90 -8.27
N THR A 311 1.89 -2.74 -7.57
CA THR A 311 0.58 -2.37 -8.12
C THR A 311 -0.17 -1.51 -7.12
N VAL A 312 -1.17 -0.79 -7.60
CA VAL A 312 -2.05 0.03 -6.76
C VAL A 312 -3.44 -0.61 -6.78
N ASP A 313 -4.05 -0.83 -5.61
CA ASP A 313 -5.39 -1.41 -5.52
C ASP A 313 -6.51 -0.39 -5.83
N GLU A 314 -7.79 -0.77 -5.66
CA GLU A 314 -8.93 0.11 -5.93
C GLU A 314 -9.06 1.25 -4.92
N ALA A 315 -8.50 1.08 -3.73
CA ALA A 315 -8.46 2.10 -2.70
C ALA A 315 -7.27 3.07 -2.87
N GLY A 316 -6.39 2.85 -3.87
CA GLY A 316 -5.18 3.63 -4.09
C GLY A 316 -3.99 3.15 -3.24
N GLU A 317 -4.12 2.03 -2.52
CA GLU A 317 -3.04 1.49 -1.72
C GLU A 317 -2.02 0.71 -2.54
N LEU A 318 -0.74 0.94 -2.24
CA LEU A 318 0.37 0.23 -2.87
C LEU A 318 0.45 -1.21 -2.36
N SER A 319 0.62 -2.17 -3.27
CA SER A 319 0.85 -3.57 -2.93
C SER A 319 1.96 -4.17 -3.79
N VAL A 320 2.64 -5.19 -3.24
CA VAL A 320 3.69 -5.92 -3.96
C VAL A 320 3.05 -7.00 -4.81
N ARG A 321 3.50 -7.12 -6.06
CA ARG A 321 3.06 -8.18 -6.98
C ARG A 321 4.19 -9.11 -7.39
N HIS A 322 3.81 -10.28 -7.84
CA HIS A 322 4.67 -11.21 -8.56
C HIS A 322 4.59 -10.89 -10.06
N ALA A 323 5.74 -10.65 -10.70
CA ALA A 323 5.86 -10.48 -12.14
C ALA A 323 6.52 -11.72 -12.75
N GLU A 324 5.94 -12.27 -13.81
CA GLU A 324 6.59 -13.35 -14.56
C GLU A 324 7.85 -12.83 -15.24
N LEU A 325 8.90 -13.64 -15.31
CA LEU A 325 10.14 -13.24 -15.99
C LEU A 325 9.88 -12.87 -17.45
N ALA A 326 8.95 -13.56 -18.11
CA ALA A 326 8.50 -13.24 -19.46
C ALA A 326 8.03 -11.79 -19.60
N GLU A 327 7.25 -11.28 -18.64
CA GLU A 327 6.78 -9.88 -18.64
C GLU A 327 7.94 -8.86 -18.65
N LEU A 328 9.07 -9.22 -18.07
CA LEU A 328 10.24 -8.35 -17.93
C LEU A 328 11.17 -8.41 -19.14
N VAL A 329 11.20 -9.53 -19.87
CA VAL A 329 12.20 -9.77 -20.93
C VAL A 329 11.60 -9.90 -22.34
N GLU A 330 10.33 -10.32 -22.47
CA GLU A 330 9.71 -10.55 -23.78
C GLU A 330 9.57 -9.24 -24.61
N GLY A 331 9.86 -9.35 -25.90
CA GLY A 331 9.77 -8.22 -26.83
C GLY A 331 10.85 -7.17 -26.68
N ARG A 332 11.90 -7.44 -25.86
CA ARG A 332 13.09 -6.58 -25.71
C ARG A 332 14.23 -7.05 -26.62
N ALA A 333 15.11 -6.14 -27.00
CA ALA A 333 16.34 -6.48 -27.70
C ALA A 333 17.27 -7.32 -26.82
N SER A 334 18.10 -8.19 -27.42
CA SER A 334 19.01 -9.08 -26.67
C SER A 334 19.90 -8.34 -25.66
N ARG A 335 20.33 -7.11 -25.97
CA ARG A 335 21.11 -6.26 -25.06
C ARG A 335 20.30 -5.84 -23.83
N GLU A 336 19.04 -5.45 -24.00
CA GLU A 336 18.16 -5.08 -22.89
C GLU A 336 17.79 -6.28 -22.03
N VAL A 337 17.59 -7.48 -22.63
CA VAL A 337 17.40 -8.73 -21.88
C VAL A 337 18.59 -9.04 -20.99
N ALA A 338 19.80 -8.85 -21.49
CA ALA A 338 21.03 -9.01 -20.70
C ALA A 338 21.10 -8.00 -19.54
N ALA A 339 20.74 -6.74 -19.80
CA ALA A 339 20.66 -5.68 -18.78
C ALA A 339 19.63 -6.01 -17.69
N VAL A 340 18.41 -6.44 -18.06
CA VAL A 340 17.37 -6.86 -17.09
C VAL A 340 17.88 -8.02 -16.23
N ARG A 341 18.48 -9.04 -16.83
CA ARG A 341 19.06 -10.16 -16.06
C ARG A 341 20.17 -9.69 -15.11
N ARG A 342 21.00 -8.74 -15.54
CA ARG A 342 22.02 -8.13 -14.70
C ARG A 342 21.42 -7.37 -13.52
N ILE A 343 20.36 -6.56 -13.75
CA ILE A 343 19.60 -5.87 -12.71
C ILE A 343 19.07 -6.88 -11.69
N LEU A 344 18.39 -7.94 -12.15
CA LEU A 344 17.84 -8.98 -11.27
C LEU A 344 18.94 -9.68 -10.45
N ALA A 345 20.12 -9.89 -11.02
CA ALA A 345 21.25 -10.50 -10.32
C ALA A 345 21.85 -9.57 -9.26
N VAL A 346 22.06 -8.29 -9.58
CA VAL A 346 22.64 -7.29 -8.67
C VAL A 346 21.70 -7.02 -7.49
N PHE A 347 20.38 -6.98 -7.72
CA PHE A 347 19.37 -6.83 -6.69
C PHE A 347 18.89 -8.16 -6.08
N GLY A 348 19.57 -9.29 -6.36
CA GLY A 348 19.11 -10.63 -5.99
C GLY A 348 18.81 -10.85 -4.51
N TYR A 349 19.45 -10.12 -3.60
CA TYR A 349 19.16 -10.19 -2.16
C TYR A 349 17.93 -9.37 -1.73
N LEU A 350 17.43 -8.49 -2.59
CA LEU A 350 16.17 -7.71 -2.40
C LEU A 350 15.00 -8.30 -3.19
N LEU A 351 15.27 -9.24 -4.07
CA LEU A 351 14.29 -9.91 -4.94
C LEU A 351 14.20 -11.39 -4.58
N ALA A 352 13.01 -11.96 -4.68
CA ALA A 352 12.78 -13.39 -4.56
C ALA A 352 12.33 -13.93 -5.93
N SER A 353 13.08 -14.89 -6.46
CA SER A 353 12.71 -15.63 -7.68
C SER A 353 12.01 -16.91 -7.28
N GLN A 354 10.78 -17.11 -7.72
CA GLN A 354 9.97 -18.28 -7.44
C GLN A 354 9.06 -18.57 -8.64
N ASP A 355 8.90 -19.84 -9.00
CA ASP A 355 7.98 -20.31 -10.05
C ASP A 355 8.09 -19.56 -11.40
N GLY A 356 9.33 -19.24 -11.81
CA GLY A 356 9.59 -18.56 -13.10
C GLY A 356 9.30 -17.05 -13.08
N GLY A 357 9.02 -16.47 -11.93
CA GLY A 357 8.79 -15.04 -11.78
C GLY A 357 9.63 -14.39 -10.68
N VAL A 358 9.44 -13.10 -10.51
CA VAL A 358 10.19 -12.25 -9.58
C VAL A 358 9.23 -11.43 -8.74
N ARG A 359 9.52 -11.30 -7.46
CA ARG A 359 8.83 -10.40 -6.52
C ARG A 359 9.81 -9.71 -5.58
N LEU A 360 9.38 -8.68 -4.89
CA LEU A 360 10.18 -8.10 -3.81
C LEU A 360 10.29 -9.10 -2.65
N ALA A 361 11.51 -9.43 -2.24
CA ALA A 361 11.79 -10.24 -1.05
C ALA A 361 11.46 -9.47 0.24
N ARG A 362 11.46 -8.14 0.16
CA ARG A 362 11.20 -7.21 1.26
C ARG A 362 10.06 -6.26 0.86
N PRO A 363 8.82 -6.50 1.30
CA PRO A 363 7.66 -5.64 0.97
C PRO A 363 7.83 -4.17 1.34
N ALA A 364 8.69 -3.88 2.31
CA ALA A 364 9.03 -2.52 2.74
C ALA A 364 9.92 -1.74 1.75
N LEU A 365 10.52 -2.38 0.74
CA LEU A 365 11.46 -1.73 -0.18
C LEU A 365 10.92 -0.48 -0.89
N PRO A 366 9.65 -0.43 -1.36
CA PRO A 366 9.06 0.76 -1.96
C PRO A 366 9.10 1.99 -1.03
N HIS A 367 8.97 1.78 0.26
CA HIS A 367 8.99 2.84 1.27
C HIS A 367 10.40 3.14 1.76
N ALA A 368 11.24 2.10 1.90
CA ALA A 368 12.59 2.22 2.42
C ALA A 368 13.59 2.86 1.45
N TRP A 369 13.37 2.74 0.13
CA TRP A 369 14.28 3.26 -0.89
C TRP A 369 13.74 4.56 -1.52
N PRO A 370 14.31 5.75 -1.18
CA PRO A 370 13.77 7.04 -1.60
C PRO A 370 13.68 7.23 -3.12
N ARG A 371 14.58 6.59 -3.88
CA ARG A 371 14.57 6.62 -5.35
C ARG A 371 13.38 5.84 -5.90
N TYR A 372 13.13 4.65 -5.38
CA TYR A 372 12.00 3.81 -5.79
C TYR A 372 10.67 4.46 -5.44
N ARG A 373 10.54 5.04 -4.23
CA ARG A 373 9.36 5.80 -3.81
C ARG A 373 9.06 6.93 -4.80
N ARG A 374 10.05 7.73 -5.20
CA ARG A 374 9.87 8.79 -6.22
C ARG A 374 9.39 8.25 -7.57
N TRP A 375 9.89 7.10 -8.03
CA TRP A 375 9.39 6.47 -9.26
C TRP A 375 7.92 6.07 -9.13
N ILE A 376 7.51 5.50 -7.99
CA ILE A 376 6.13 5.14 -7.71
C ILE A 376 5.24 6.38 -7.68
N GLU A 377 5.60 7.40 -6.91
CA GLU A 377 4.86 8.67 -6.79
C GLU A 377 4.67 9.35 -8.16
N SER A 378 5.72 9.36 -8.99
CA SER A 378 5.68 9.94 -10.34
C SER A 378 4.82 9.14 -11.33
N ASN A 379 4.50 7.89 -11.04
CA ASN A 379 3.76 6.97 -11.91
C ASN A 379 2.47 6.44 -11.26
N LEU A 380 1.98 7.03 -10.17
CA LEU A 380 0.88 6.48 -9.36
C LEU A 380 -0.40 6.27 -10.20
N ASP A 381 -0.82 7.30 -10.93
CA ASP A 381 -1.99 7.23 -11.83
C ASP A 381 -1.78 6.20 -12.94
N GLY A 382 -0.55 6.11 -13.44
CA GLY A 382 -0.16 5.14 -14.47
C GLY A 382 -0.21 3.70 -14.00
N LEU A 383 0.17 3.44 -12.75
CA LEU A 383 0.10 2.10 -12.14
C LEU A 383 -1.35 1.60 -12.02
N ALA A 384 -2.29 2.50 -11.71
CA ALA A 384 -3.71 2.16 -11.64
C ALA A 384 -4.26 1.74 -13.02
N VAL A 385 -3.96 2.52 -14.07
CA VAL A 385 -4.35 2.19 -15.45
C VAL A 385 -3.65 0.91 -15.92
N HIS A 386 -2.35 0.76 -15.65
CA HIS A 386 -1.60 -0.44 -16.00
C HIS A 386 -2.18 -1.70 -15.35
N ARG A 387 -2.60 -1.64 -14.07
CA ARG A 387 -3.28 -2.76 -13.41
C ARG A 387 -4.55 -3.18 -14.13
N GLN A 388 -5.36 -2.22 -14.56
CA GLN A 388 -6.59 -2.51 -15.32
C GLN A 388 -6.28 -3.23 -16.63
N ILE A 389 -5.31 -2.72 -17.40
CA ILE A 389 -4.85 -3.32 -18.66
C ILE A 389 -4.32 -4.74 -18.42
N LEU A 390 -3.42 -4.93 -17.44
CA LEU A 390 -2.83 -6.22 -17.11
C LEU A 390 -3.89 -7.26 -16.74
N THR A 391 -4.83 -6.88 -15.87
CA THR A 391 -5.90 -7.77 -15.41
C THR A 391 -6.82 -8.17 -16.55
N ALA A 392 -7.18 -7.21 -17.41
CA ALA A 392 -8.03 -7.46 -18.57
C ALA A 392 -7.30 -8.30 -19.63
N ALA A 393 -6.03 -8.03 -19.92
CA ALA A 393 -5.23 -8.78 -20.87
C ALA A 393 -5.10 -10.26 -20.45
N ARG A 394 -4.80 -10.52 -19.16
CA ARG A 394 -4.72 -11.88 -18.62
C ARG A 394 -6.07 -12.62 -18.70
N ARG A 395 -7.17 -11.93 -18.40
CA ARG A 395 -8.52 -12.50 -18.54
C ARG A 395 -8.84 -12.83 -19.99
N TRP A 396 -8.53 -11.93 -20.92
CA TRP A 396 -8.73 -12.11 -22.34
C TRP A 396 -7.94 -13.31 -22.89
N GLU A 397 -6.67 -13.47 -22.49
CA GLU A 397 -5.87 -14.63 -22.85
C GLU A 397 -6.44 -15.93 -22.30
N ALA A 398 -6.77 -15.96 -21.00
CA ALA A 398 -7.37 -17.14 -20.33
C ALA A 398 -8.72 -17.53 -20.93
N ALA A 399 -9.51 -16.55 -21.43
CA ALA A 399 -10.78 -16.78 -22.11
C ALA A 399 -10.64 -17.20 -23.58
N GLY A 400 -9.41 -17.37 -24.11
CA GLY A 400 -9.14 -17.72 -25.49
C GLY A 400 -9.33 -16.57 -26.47
N ARG A 401 -9.00 -15.34 -26.05
CA ARG A 401 -8.95 -14.10 -26.85
C ARG A 401 -10.29 -13.70 -27.48
N ARG A 402 -11.38 -13.76 -26.69
CA ARG A 402 -12.75 -13.44 -27.15
C ARG A 402 -12.98 -11.93 -27.25
N ASP A 403 -13.68 -11.49 -28.29
CA ASP A 403 -14.02 -10.08 -28.53
C ASP A 403 -14.84 -9.44 -27.39
N GLY A 404 -15.62 -10.25 -26.66
CA GLY A 404 -16.44 -9.78 -25.53
C GLY A 404 -15.64 -9.35 -24.29
N ASP A 405 -14.41 -9.81 -24.16
CA ASP A 405 -13.53 -9.51 -23.02
C ASP A 405 -12.61 -8.30 -23.27
N LEU A 406 -12.69 -7.68 -24.47
CA LEU A 406 -11.90 -6.52 -24.84
C LEU A 406 -12.49 -5.23 -24.25
N PHE A 407 -11.63 -4.26 -23.93
CA PHE A 407 -12.05 -2.92 -23.51
C PHE A 407 -12.90 -2.22 -24.55
N GLN A 408 -13.88 -1.45 -24.07
CA GLN A 408 -14.82 -0.69 -24.90
C GLN A 408 -15.06 0.70 -24.30
N GLY A 409 -15.49 1.66 -25.12
CA GLY A 409 -15.87 3.00 -24.67
C GLY A 409 -14.73 3.73 -23.93
N SER A 410 -15.06 4.33 -22.80
CA SER A 410 -14.15 5.14 -21.99
C SER A 410 -12.93 4.39 -21.48
N ASP A 411 -13.06 3.10 -21.15
CA ASP A 411 -11.93 2.30 -20.64
C ASP A 411 -10.87 2.10 -21.72
N LEU A 412 -11.30 1.86 -22.96
CA LEU A 412 -10.38 1.77 -24.10
C LEU A 412 -9.73 3.11 -24.40
N GLU A 413 -10.50 4.20 -24.41
CA GLU A 413 -9.99 5.54 -24.68
C GLU A 413 -8.95 5.96 -23.64
N ASN A 414 -9.24 5.76 -22.36
CA ASN A 414 -8.32 6.05 -21.27
C ASN A 414 -7.03 5.22 -21.36
N ALA A 415 -7.16 3.91 -21.61
CA ALA A 415 -6.00 3.02 -21.73
C ALA A 415 -5.11 3.38 -22.93
N LEU A 416 -5.70 3.70 -24.10
CA LEU A 416 -4.96 4.11 -25.29
C LEU A 416 -4.32 5.49 -25.11
N HIS A 417 -5.03 6.45 -24.52
CA HIS A 417 -4.49 7.77 -24.23
C HIS A 417 -3.28 7.66 -23.29
N TRP A 418 -3.44 6.94 -22.19
CA TRP A 418 -2.33 6.70 -21.27
C TRP A 418 -1.14 6.00 -21.95
N ALA A 419 -1.39 4.94 -22.72
CA ALA A 419 -0.35 4.21 -23.43
C ALA A 419 0.43 5.07 -24.43
N ALA A 420 -0.22 6.07 -25.04
CA ALA A 420 0.38 6.96 -26.04
C ALA A 420 1.11 8.17 -25.42
N THR A 421 0.60 8.74 -24.32
CA THR A 421 1.01 10.09 -23.86
C THR A 421 1.59 10.13 -22.45
N ALA A 422 1.09 9.29 -21.54
CA ALA A 422 1.40 9.36 -20.11
C ALA A 422 2.29 8.23 -19.59
N ARG A 423 2.65 7.28 -20.44
CA ARG A 423 3.53 6.17 -20.09
C ARG A 423 4.98 6.65 -20.06
N ARG A 424 5.55 6.81 -18.85
CA ARG A 424 6.96 7.19 -18.67
C ARG A 424 7.83 5.95 -18.52
N ASP A 425 7.82 5.37 -17.31
CA ASP A 425 8.71 4.28 -16.90
C ASP A 425 7.98 2.92 -16.88
N ILE A 426 6.69 2.87 -17.26
CA ILE A 426 5.90 1.63 -17.31
C ILE A 426 5.86 1.13 -18.76
N THR A 427 6.55 0.03 -19.04
CA THR A 427 6.51 -0.63 -20.36
C THR A 427 5.35 -1.62 -20.44
N LEU A 428 4.72 -1.73 -21.61
CA LEU A 428 3.69 -2.75 -21.86
C LEU A 428 4.34 -4.05 -22.34
N SER A 429 3.93 -5.20 -21.78
CA SER A 429 4.30 -6.52 -22.28
C SER A 429 3.70 -6.79 -23.67
N PRO A 430 4.19 -7.78 -24.41
CA PRO A 430 3.59 -8.17 -25.68
C PRO A 430 2.10 -8.48 -25.55
N ALA A 431 1.70 -9.26 -24.54
CA ALA A 431 0.30 -9.61 -24.28
C ALA A 431 -0.60 -8.38 -24.04
N GLU A 432 -0.11 -7.39 -23.27
CA GLU A 432 -0.83 -6.14 -23.02
C GLU A 432 -0.96 -5.29 -24.29
N ARG A 433 0.07 -5.26 -25.14
CA ARG A 433 0.05 -4.59 -26.43
C ARG A 433 -0.92 -5.26 -27.41
N ASP A 434 -0.90 -6.59 -27.49
CA ASP A 434 -1.83 -7.37 -28.32
C ASP A 434 -3.28 -7.13 -27.89
N PHE A 435 -3.54 -7.11 -26.59
CA PHE A 435 -4.85 -6.82 -26.02
C PHE A 435 -5.36 -5.43 -26.44
N LEU A 436 -4.56 -4.38 -26.26
CA LEU A 436 -4.93 -3.02 -26.65
C LEU A 436 -5.10 -2.88 -28.17
N ALA A 437 -4.24 -3.52 -28.96
CA ALA A 437 -4.34 -3.52 -30.42
C ALA A 437 -5.62 -4.21 -30.90
N ALA A 438 -5.97 -5.37 -30.32
CA ALA A 438 -7.20 -6.08 -30.62
C ALA A 438 -8.44 -5.25 -30.25
N ALA A 439 -8.45 -4.62 -29.07
CA ALA A 439 -9.53 -3.74 -28.64
C ALA A 439 -9.71 -2.53 -29.56
N ALA A 440 -8.61 -1.87 -29.96
CA ALA A 440 -8.63 -0.76 -30.90
C ALA A 440 -9.13 -1.18 -32.29
N ALA A 441 -8.70 -2.34 -32.78
CA ALA A 441 -9.15 -2.89 -34.07
C ALA A 441 -10.66 -3.18 -34.07
N LEU A 442 -11.18 -3.79 -32.99
CA LEU A 442 -12.62 -4.06 -32.85
C LEU A 442 -13.44 -2.77 -32.78
N ALA A 443 -12.98 -1.79 -32.02
CA ALA A 443 -13.62 -0.47 -31.95
C ALA A 443 -13.65 0.23 -33.31
N GLY A 444 -12.54 0.19 -34.06
CA GLY A 444 -12.46 0.71 -35.41
C GLY A 444 -13.41 0.01 -36.40
N GLN A 445 -13.53 -1.32 -36.30
CA GLN A 445 -14.50 -2.09 -37.13
C GLN A 445 -15.94 -1.69 -36.79
N ARG A 446 -16.29 -1.58 -35.50
CA ARG A 446 -17.64 -1.16 -35.07
C ARG A 446 -17.97 0.25 -35.53
N ALA A 447 -17.03 1.19 -35.43
CA ALA A 447 -17.20 2.56 -35.89
C ALA A 447 -17.38 2.63 -37.42
N ARG A 448 -16.62 1.84 -38.18
CA ARG A 448 -16.80 1.75 -39.66
C ARG A 448 -18.18 1.18 -40.02
N ARG A 449 -18.62 0.09 -39.35
CA ARG A 449 -19.96 -0.47 -39.58
C ARG A 449 -21.06 0.53 -39.21
N ALA A 450 -20.96 1.24 -38.09
CA ALA A 450 -21.92 2.27 -37.71
C ALA A 450 -21.98 3.40 -38.70
N ARG A 451 -20.86 3.86 -39.25
CA ARG A 451 -20.83 4.89 -40.33
C ARG A 451 -21.50 4.41 -41.61
N LEU A 452 -21.23 3.16 -42.01
CA LEU A 452 -21.85 2.58 -43.21
C LEU A 452 -23.37 2.41 -43.02
N THR A 453 -23.84 1.95 -41.88
CA THR A 453 -25.28 1.87 -41.58
C THR A 453 -25.94 3.25 -41.51
N SER A 454 -25.30 4.23 -40.93
CA SER A 454 -25.82 5.62 -40.90
C SER A 454 -25.90 6.23 -42.31
N LEU A 455 -24.89 5.99 -43.18
CA LEU A 455 -24.89 6.42 -44.56
C LEU A 455 -25.98 5.75 -45.39
N SER A 456 -26.17 4.42 -45.21
CA SER A 456 -27.25 3.67 -45.87
C SER A 456 -28.63 4.11 -45.44
N LEU A 457 -28.85 4.37 -44.14
CA LEU A 457 -30.10 4.91 -43.61
C LEU A 457 -30.37 6.34 -44.17
N GLY A 458 -29.33 7.19 -44.19
CA GLY A 458 -29.42 8.52 -44.81
C GLY A 458 -29.80 8.46 -46.29
N GLY A 459 -29.17 7.55 -47.04
CA GLY A 459 -29.52 7.30 -48.45
C GLY A 459 -30.96 6.83 -48.64
N LEU A 460 -31.43 5.88 -47.80
CA LEU A 460 -32.82 5.42 -47.85
C LEU A 460 -33.81 6.53 -47.48
N LEU A 461 -33.49 7.38 -46.53
CA LEU A 461 -34.33 8.53 -46.17
C LEU A 461 -34.46 9.53 -47.33
N VAL A 462 -33.35 9.83 -48.00
CA VAL A 462 -33.38 10.69 -49.21
C VAL A 462 -34.24 10.08 -50.33
N ILE A 463 -34.09 8.77 -50.59
CA ILE A 463 -34.92 8.07 -51.57
C ILE A 463 -36.41 8.12 -51.16
N ALA A 464 -36.74 7.91 -49.91
CA ALA A 464 -38.12 7.98 -49.41
C ALA A 464 -38.70 9.40 -49.56
N LEU A 465 -37.92 10.46 -49.27
CA LEU A 465 -38.34 11.84 -49.45
C LEU A 465 -38.57 12.20 -50.90
N VAL A 466 -37.71 11.74 -51.80
CA VAL A 466 -37.88 11.94 -53.26
C VAL A 466 -39.11 11.19 -53.77
N ALA A 467 -39.29 9.93 -53.37
CA ALA A 467 -40.46 9.15 -53.77
C ALA A 467 -41.78 9.75 -53.22
N GLY A 468 -41.78 10.23 -51.96
CA GLY A 468 -42.91 10.94 -51.37
C GLY A 468 -43.23 12.25 -52.14
N GLY A 469 -42.21 13.04 -52.48
CA GLY A 469 -42.36 14.24 -53.26
C GLY A 469 -42.94 13.98 -54.65
N LEU A 470 -42.45 12.94 -55.33
CA LEU A 470 -43.00 12.50 -56.62
C LEU A 470 -44.45 12.00 -56.52
N ALA A 471 -44.78 11.26 -55.45
CA ALA A 471 -46.15 10.81 -55.21
C ALA A 471 -47.11 11.99 -54.99
N VAL A 472 -46.72 12.98 -54.20
CA VAL A 472 -47.51 14.21 -54.00
C VAL A 472 -47.70 14.98 -55.32
N GLN A 473 -46.63 15.09 -56.13
CA GLN A 473 -46.72 15.74 -57.43
C GLN A 473 -47.63 14.95 -58.37
N GLN A 474 -47.57 13.63 -58.41
CA GLN A 474 -48.47 12.81 -59.22
C GLN A 474 -49.93 12.93 -58.78
N SER A 475 -50.20 12.96 -57.43
CA SER A 475 -51.55 13.16 -56.97
C SER A 475 -52.13 14.53 -57.37
N ALA A 476 -51.34 15.61 -57.26
CA ALA A 476 -51.79 16.91 -57.65
C ALA A 476 -52.08 16.97 -59.16
N VAL A 477 -51.28 16.33 -60.03
CA VAL A 477 -51.54 16.22 -61.49
C VAL A 477 -52.79 15.36 -61.74
N ALA A 478 -53.03 14.31 -60.93
CA ALA A 478 -54.21 13.48 -61.10
C ALA A 478 -55.50 14.25 -60.70
N ASP A 479 -55.45 15.01 -59.61
CA ASP A 479 -56.57 15.87 -59.20
C ASP A 479 -56.90 16.92 -60.21
N ASP A 480 -55.91 17.66 -60.80
CA ASP A 480 -56.10 18.61 -61.89
C ASP A 480 -56.77 17.96 -63.13
N ARG A 481 -56.31 16.75 -63.49
CA ARG A 481 -56.91 15.98 -64.57
C ARG A 481 -58.35 15.57 -64.29
N ALA A 482 -58.63 15.13 -63.07
CA ALA A 482 -59.99 14.76 -62.63
C ALA A 482 -60.94 15.96 -62.73
N GLU A 483 -60.50 17.14 -62.25
CA GLU A 483 -61.31 18.38 -62.44
C GLU A 483 -61.54 18.75 -63.86
N GLN A 484 -60.51 18.64 -64.71
CA GLN A 484 -60.65 18.91 -66.15
C GLN A 484 -61.64 17.97 -66.86
N ILE A 485 -61.57 16.66 -66.52
CA ILE A 485 -62.51 15.67 -67.06
C ILE A 485 -63.92 15.91 -66.56
N ALA A 486 -64.11 16.20 -65.23
CA ALA A 486 -65.41 16.55 -64.69
C ALA A 486 -66.01 17.79 -65.39
N GLY A 487 -65.21 18.83 -65.60
CA GLY A 487 -65.63 20.04 -66.35
C GLY A 487 -66.00 19.76 -67.82
N GLN A 488 -65.24 18.84 -68.45
CA GLN A 488 -65.59 18.43 -69.85
C GLN A 488 -66.88 17.61 -69.90
N LEU A 489 -67.11 16.70 -68.95
CA LEU A 489 -68.34 15.93 -68.86
C LEU A 489 -69.54 16.83 -68.62
N THR A 490 -69.44 17.80 -67.73
CA THR A 490 -70.52 18.74 -67.43
C THR A 490 -70.85 19.59 -68.70
N ARG A 491 -69.86 20.07 -69.43
CA ARG A 491 -70.04 20.80 -70.73
C ARG A 491 -70.67 19.93 -71.81
N SER A 492 -70.23 18.67 -71.89
CA SER A 492 -70.77 17.70 -72.82
C SER A 492 -72.22 17.37 -72.55
N GLU A 493 -72.60 17.18 -71.31
CA GLU A 493 -74.02 16.96 -70.92
C GLU A 493 -74.87 18.18 -71.11
N ALA A 494 -74.38 19.35 -70.79
CA ALA A 494 -75.05 20.61 -71.08
C ALA A 494 -75.28 20.82 -72.60
N ALA A 495 -74.29 20.51 -73.40
CA ALA A 495 -74.41 20.58 -74.87
C ALA A 495 -75.44 19.59 -75.48
N ARG A 496 -75.45 18.34 -74.92
CA ARG A 496 -76.45 17.29 -75.25
C ARG A 496 -77.86 17.74 -74.93
N LEU A 497 -78.06 18.28 -73.77
CA LEU A 497 -79.38 18.79 -73.35
C LEU A 497 -79.82 20.00 -74.17
N ALA A 498 -78.91 20.89 -74.49
CA ALA A 498 -79.21 22.03 -75.39
C ALA A 498 -79.57 21.56 -76.81
N ALA A 499 -78.88 20.55 -77.35
CA ALA A 499 -79.21 19.95 -78.62
C ALA A 499 -80.59 19.23 -78.60
N ALA A 500 -80.86 18.46 -77.49
CA ALA A 500 -82.14 17.82 -77.30
C ALA A 500 -83.30 18.80 -77.19
N ALA A 501 -83.09 19.95 -76.51
CA ALA A 501 -84.07 21.05 -76.44
C ALA A 501 -84.40 21.59 -77.82
N THR A 502 -83.37 21.73 -78.68
CA THR A 502 -83.58 22.24 -80.02
C THR A 502 -84.39 21.31 -80.93
N THR A 503 -84.19 19.97 -80.71
CA THR A 503 -84.94 18.94 -81.47
C THR A 503 -86.36 18.77 -80.97
N ALA A 504 -86.63 18.89 -79.65
CA ALA A 504 -87.97 18.78 -79.07
C ALA A 504 -88.84 19.97 -79.35
N ARG A 505 -88.31 21.11 -79.72
CA ARG A 505 -89.02 22.37 -79.86
C ARG A 505 -90.32 22.36 -80.78
N ARG A 506 -90.32 21.51 -81.78
CA ARG A 506 -91.49 21.42 -82.70
C ARG A 506 -92.58 20.43 -82.24
N ASN A 507 -92.19 19.44 -81.43
CA ASN A 507 -93.05 18.33 -81.11
C ASN A 507 -93.55 18.43 -79.67
N ASP A 508 -92.75 18.98 -78.75
CA ASP A 508 -93.11 19.13 -77.31
C ASP A 508 -92.38 20.37 -76.73
N PRO A 509 -93.06 21.54 -76.77
CA PRO A 509 -92.47 22.80 -76.29
C PRO A 509 -92.12 22.80 -74.83
N HIS A 510 -92.91 22.01 -74.05
CA HIS A 510 -92.69 21.94 -72.60
C HIS A 510 -91.39 21.17 -72.27
N GLN A 511 -91.17 20.03 -72.90
CA GLN A 511 -89.93 19.28 -72.75
C GLN A 511 -88.68 20.08 -73.30
N ALA A 512 -88.83 20.83 -74.38
CA ALA A 512 -87.76 21.68 -74.90
C ALA A 512 -87.37 22.75 -73.89
N MET A 513 -88.32 23.37 -73.21
CA MET A 513 -88.04 24.35 -72.14
C MET A 513 -87.32 23.74 -70.91
N LEU A 514 -87.76 22.56 -70.43
CA LEU A 514 -87.08 21.85 -69.31
C LEU A 514 -85.70 21.45 -69.67
N ALA A 515 -85.41 20.91 -70.87
CA ALA A 515 -84.11 20.53 -71.36
C ALA A 515 -83.18 21.73 -71.50
N SER A 516 -83.67 22.84 -72.00
CA SER A 516 -82.88 24.10 -72.16
C SER A 516 -82.53 24.72 -70.79
N LEU A 517 -83.46 24.64 -69.79
CA LEU A 517 -83.22 25.12 -68.47
C LEU A 517 -82.20 24.21 -67.70
N ALA A 518 -82.31 22.90 -67.90
CA ALA A 518 -81.34 21.93 -67.31
C ALA A 518 -79.95 22.12 -67.93
N ALA A 519 -79.83 22.31 -69.26
CA ALA A 519 -78.58 22.61 -69.92
C ALA A 519 -77.92 23.91 -69.43
N TRP A 520 -78.73 24.94 -69.23
CA TRP A 520 -78.23 26.23 -68.70
C TRP A 520 -77.79 26.12 -67.25
N ARG A 521 -78.44 25.32 -66.43
CA ARG A 521 -78.02 25.10 -65.05
C ARG A 521 -76.72 24.32 -64.94
N LEU A 522 -76.44 23.46 -65.87
CA LEU A 522 -75.21 22.67 -65.90
C LEU A 522 -73.98 23.45 -66.37
N ASP A 523 -74.15 24.25 -67.42
CA ASP A 523 -73.06 25.09 -67.96
C ASP A 523 -73.60 26.33 -68.67
N HIS A 524 -73.07 27.50 -68.35
CA HIS A 524 -73.56 28.81 -68.89
C HIS A 524 -72.87 29.18 -70.19
N THR A 525 -72.86 28.35 -71.18
CA THR A 525 -72.25 28.61 -72.51
C THR A 525 -73.17 29.40 -73.45
N PRO A 526 -72.62 30.05 -74.47
CA PRO A 526 -73.47 30.73 -75.49
C PRO A 526 -74.50 29.79 -76.12
N ALA A 527 -74.14 28.50 -76.28
CA ALA A 527 -75.03 27.48 -76.85
C ALA A 527 -76.22 27.13 -75.92
N THR A 528 -75.98 26.92 -74.63
CA THR A 528 -77.06 26.67 -73.68
C THR A 528 -77.96 27.91 -73.49
N ARG A 529 -77.36 29.10 -73.49
CA ARG A 529 -78.11 30.35 -73.47
C ARG A 529 -79.00 30.49 -74.70
N ALA A 530 -78.46 30.26 -75.93
CA ALA A 530 -79.26 30.31 -77.16
C ALA A 530 -80.41 29.29 -77.14
N ALA A 531 -80.21 28.08 -76.63
CA ALA A 531 -81.25 27.08 -76.48
C ALA A 531 -82.36 27.53 -75.50
N LEU A 532 -82.01 28.20 -74.40
CA LEU A 532 -82.96 28.71 -73.43
C LEU A 532 -83.76 29.90 -73.95
N VAL A 533 -83.15 30.85 -74.60
CA VAL A 533 -83.83 32.02 -75.16
C VAL A 533 -84.75 31.63 -76.32
N ALA A 534 -84.49 30.59 -77.05
CA ALA A 534 -85.24 30.11 -78.16
C ALA A 534 -86.32 29.09 -77.78
N SER A 535 -86.38 28.50 -76.56
CA SER A 535 -87.40 27.59 -76.08
C SER A 535 -88.57 28.31 -75.51
#